data_2dcb40c3d6910766787e069f86dc2eba
#
_entry.id   2dcb40c3d6910766787e069f86dc2eba
#
_cell.length_a   1.000
_cell.length_b   1.000
_cell.length_c   1.000
_cell.angle_alpha   90.00
_cell.angle_beta   90.00
_cell.angle_gamma   90.00
#
_symmetry.space_group_name_H-M   'P 1'
#
loop_
_entity.id
_entity.type
_entity.pdbx_description
1 polymer ?
#
loop_
_entity_poly.entity_id
_entity_poly.type
_entity_poly.pdbx_seq_one_letter_code
_entity_poly.pdbx_strand_id
1 'polypeptide(L)'
;GKPFDKPNFVISTGFQVVWEKFAQLWQIEMREVPLTLDKTTLDPEEALKMCDENTICIVPIQGVTWTGLNDDVEALDKALDAYNAKTGYDIPIHVDAASGGFILPFLYPEKKWDFRLKWVLSISVSGHKFGLVYPGLGWVCWKGKEYLPEEMSFSVNYLGANITQVGLNFSRPAAQILGQYYQFIRLGFQGYKEVQYNSLTIAKYIHCLLYTSDAADDRIS
;
A
#
# COMPACT_ATOMS: atom_id res chain seq x y z
N GLY A 1 5.23 -15.61 -18.35
CA GLY A 1 5.15 -14.28 -18.94
C GLY A 1 6.42 -13.98 -19.72
N LYS A 2 6.39 -13.03 -20.63
CA LYS A 2 7.61 -12.57 -21.29
C LYS A 2 8.47 -11.83 -20.25
N PRO A 3 9.81 -12.02 -20.24
CA PRO A 3 10.67 -11.20 -19.40
C PRO A 3 10.56 -9.74 -19.87
N PHE A 4 10.49 -8.82 -18.94
CA PHE A 4 10.50 -7.38 -19.24
C PHE A 4 11.94 -6.96 -19.54
N ASP A 5 12.18 -6.32 -20.68
CA ASP A 5 13.52 -5.84 -21.04
C ASP A 5 13.91 -4.60 -20.20
N LYS A 6 12.95 -3.75 -19.90
CA LYS A 6 13.12 -2.54 -19.09
C LYS A 6 11.91 -2.36 -18.15
N PRO A 7 11.82 -3.14 -17.06
CA PRO A 7 10.69 -3.08 -16.19
C PRO A 7 10.55 -1.70 -15.56
N ASN A 8 9.31 -1.21 -15.50
CA ASN A 8 8.96 0.03 -14.84
C ASN A 8 7.69 -0.13 -14.01
N PHE A 9 7.48 0.76 -13.06
CA PHE A 9 6.22 0.90 -12.34
C PHE A 9 5.84 2.36 -12.21
N VAL A 10 4.54 2.60 -12.07
CA VAL A 10 3.97 3.96 -12.00
C VAL A 10 3.46 4.22 -10.59
N ILE A 11 3.84 5.37 -10.01
CA ILE A 11 3.47 5.77 -8.66
C ILE A 11 3.34 7.30 -8.59
N SER A 12 2.56 7.85 -7.64
CA SER A 12 2.52 9.30 -7.44
C SER A 12 3.75 9.80 -6.68
N THR A 13 4.12 11.08 -6.84
CA THR A 13 5.21 11.73 -6.06
C THR A 13 4.95 11.76 -4.55
N GLY A 14 3.77 11.34 -4.09
CA GLY A 14 3.45 11.18 -2.67
C GLY A 14 4.03 9.92 -2.01
N PHE A 15 4.85 9.17 -2.72
CA PHE A 15 5.43 7.92 -2.25
C PHE A 15 6.39 8.09 -1.06
N GLN A 16 6.64 7.01 -0.34
CA GLN A 16 7.64 6.91 0.71
C GLN A 16 8.95 6.36 0.12
N VAL A 17 10.09 6.78 0.66
CA VAL A 17 11.45 6.47 0.16
C VAL A 17 11.74 4.96 -0.07
N VAL A 18 10.93 4.07 0.48
CA VAL A 18 11.05 2.62 0.23
C VAL A 18 10.92 2.29 -1.26
N TRP A 19 10.12 3.06 -2.01
CA TRP A 19 9.93 2.84 -3.44
C TRP A 19 11.13 3.27 -4.27
N GLU A 20 11.80 4.38 -3.89
CA GLU A 20 13.11 4.74 -4.47
C GLU A 20 14.16 3.66 -4.22
N LYS A 21 14.23 3.16 -2.96
CA LYS A 21 15.15 2.07 -2.63
C LYS A 21 14.86 0.80 -3.44
N PHE A 22 13.58 0.46 -3.58
CA PHE A 22 13.17 -0.67 -4.41
C PHE A 22 13.63 -0.47 -5.86
N ALA A 23 13.32 0.67 -6.45
CA ALA A 23 13.71 1.01 -7.82
C ALA A 23 15.22 0.92 -8.02
N GLN A 24 16.01 1.52 -7.13
CA GLN A 24 17.47 1.53 -7.21
C GLN A 24 18.08 0.15 -7.01
N LEU A 25 17.64 -0.60 -5.99
CA LEU A 25 18.21 -1.91 -5.67
C LEU A 25 17.92 -2.97 -6.74
N TRP A 26 16.75 -2.89 -7.36
CA TRP A 26 16.33 -3.85 -8.38
C TRP A 26 16.51 -3.34 -9.82
N GLN A 27 17.04 -2.10 -9.97
CA GLN A 27 17.24 -1.45 -11.27
C GLN A 27 15.96 -1.39 -12.10
N ILE A 28 14.85 -1.05 -11.46
CA ILE A 28 13.54 -0.89 -12.08
C ILE A 28 13.25 0.60 -12.23
N GLU A 29 12.81 1.03 -13.39
CA GLU A 29 12.44 2.42 -13.65
C GLU A 29 11.19 2.79 -12.82
N MET A 30 11.27 3.85 -12.02
CA MET A 30 10.14 4.43 -11.31
C MET A 30 9.62 5.63 -12.11
N ARG A 31 8.37 5.59 -12.52
CA ARG A 31 7.68 6.65 -13.23
C ARG A 31 6.73 7.38 -12.29
N GLU A 32 7.00 8.67 -12.09
CA GLU A 32 6.35 9.45 -11.07
C GLU A 32 5.25 10.34 -11.64
N VAL A 33 4.01 10.16 -11.17
CA VAL A 33 2.89 11.05 -11.45
C VAL A 33 2.97 12.23 -10.50
N PRO A 34 3.16 13.47 -11.00
CA PRO A 34 3.28 14.63 -10.14
C PRO A 34 1.98 14.92 -9.37
N LEU A 35 2.09 15.12 -8.07
CA LEU A 35 1.03 15.70 -7.25
C LEU A 35 1.15 17.23 -7.26
N THR A 36 0.02 17.90 -7.33
CA THR A 36 -0.09 19.37 -7.29
C THR A 36 -1.08 19.80 -6.23
N LEU A 37 -1.17 21.09 -5.94
CA LEU A 37 -2.17 21.61 -5.00
C LEU A 37 -3.62 21.32 -5.44
N ASP A 38 -3.86 21.23 -6.75
CA ASP A 38 -5.18 20.92 -7.30
C ASP A 38 -5.44 19.42 -7.45
N LYS A 39 -4.35 18.60 -7.53
CA LYS A 39 -4.39 17.15 -7.66
C LYS A 39 -3.49 16.52 -6.60
N THR A 40 -4.04 16.34 -5.42
CA THR A 40 -3.32 15.88 -4.22
C THR A 40 -3.26 14.35 -4.08
N THR A 41 -3.86 13.61 -5.00
CA THR A 41 -3.87 12.14 -5.10
C THR A 41 -3.50 11.70 -6.50
N LEU A 42 -3.16 10.42 -6.67
CA LEU A 42 -2.83 9.83 -7.97
C LEU A 42 -3.97 10.05 -8.98
N ASP A 43 -3.66 10.73 -10.08
CA ASP A 43 -4.58 10.87 -11.19
C ASP A 43 -4.51 9.61 -12.08
N PRO A 44 -5.61 8.85 -12.24
CA PRO A 44 -5.61 7.64 -13.05
C PRO A 44 -5.23 7.87 -14.51
N GLU A 45 -5.68 8.97 -15.11
CA GLU A 45 -5.40 9.26 -16.53
C GLU A 45 -3.93 9.60 -16.75
N GLU A 46 -3.33 10.40 -15.85
CA GLU A 46 -1.89 10.68 -15.90
C GLU A 46 -1.06 9.43 -15.66
N ALA A 47 -1.48 8.56 -14.73
CA ALA A 47 -0.81 7.29 -14.50
C ALA A 47 -0.82 6.40 -15.75
N LEU A 48 -1.94 6.29 -16.44
CA LEU A 48 -2.05 5.47 -17.65
C LEU A 48 -1.22 6.01 -18.82
N LYS A 49 -0.98 7.32 -18.92
CA LYS A 49 -0.08 7.90 -19.93
C LYS A 49 1.37 7.48 -19.75
N MET A 50 1.75 7.12 -18.53
CA MET A 50 3.10 6.66 -18.19
C MET A 50 3.28 5.14 -18.34
N CYS A 51 2.22 4.39 -18.62
CA CYS A 51 2.26 2.94 -18.80
C CYS A 51 2.69 2.55 -20.22
N ASP A 52 3.42 1.45 -20.31
CA ASP A 52 3.80 0.78 -21.55
C ASP A 52 3.81 -0.75 -21.38
N GLU A 53 4.29 -1.47 -22.38
CA GLU A 53 4.39 -2.95 -22.38
C GLU A 53 5.36 -3.51 -21.32
N ASN A 54 6.20 -2.67 -20.72
CA ASN A 54 7.17 -3.04 -19.70
C ASN A 54 6.70 -2.63 -18.28
N THR A 55 5.51 -2.06 -18.17
CA THR A 55 4.94 -1.66 -16.87
C THR A 55 4.52 -2.88 -16.08
N ILE A 56 5.16 -3.10 -14.93
CA ILE A 56 4.91 -4.25 -14.08
C ILE A 56 3.74 -4.03 -13.11
N CYS A 57 3.46 -2.79 -12.71
CA CYS A 57 2.28 -2.42 -11.92
C CYS A 57 2.10 -0.90 -11.84
N ILE A 58 0.89 -0.49 -11.41
CA ILE A 58 0.62 0.86 -10.89
C ILE A 58 0.45 0.75 -9.38
N VAL A 59 0.99 1.72 -8.64
CA VAL A 59 1.02 1.69 -7.17
C VAL A 59 0.26 2.88 -6.58
N PRO A 60 -1.06 2.77 -6.37
CA PRO A 60 -1.80 3.72 -5.58
C PRO A 60 -1.49 3.56 -4.09
N ILE A 61 -1.53 4.68 -3.35
CA ILE A 61 -1.17 4.74 -1.93
C ILE A 61 -2.42 4.99 -1.09
N GLN A 62 -2.62 4.14 -0.08
CA GLN A 62 -3.65 4.33 0.93
C GLN A 62 -3.02 4.86 2.21
N GLY A 63 -3.25 6.16 2.47
CA GLY A 63 -2.61 6.90 3.55
C GLY A 63 -1.25 7.45 3.16
N VAL A 64 -1.22 8.39 2.21
CA VAL A 64 -0.02 9.13 1.80
C VAL A 64 0.63 9.77 3.02
N THR A 65 1.94 9.56 3.22
CA THR A 65 2.65 9.94 4.43
C THR A 65 2.54 11.43 4.77
N TRP A 66 2.57 12.29 3.76
CA TRP A 66 2.60 13.74 3.92
C TRP A 66 1.23 14.39 4.10
N THR A 67 0.20 13.80 3.51
CA THR A 67 -1.15 14.39 3.44
C THR A 67 -2.21 13.59 4.19
N GLY A 68 -1.96 12.31 4.47
CA GLY A 68 -2.94 11.38 5.01
C GLY A 68 -4.06 11.00 4.03
N LEU A 69 -3.99 11.49 2.79
CA LEU A 69 -5.00 11.22 1.76
C LEU A 69 -4.87 9.80 1.21
N ASN A 70 -5.93 9.34 0.56
CA ASN A 70 -6.00 8.03 -0.08
C ASN A 70 -6.23 8.22 -1.57
N ASP A 71 -5.46 7.52 -2.39
CA ASP A 71 -5.70 7.47 -3.83
C ASP A 71 -7.01 6.73 -4.13
N ASP A 72 -7.70 7.13 -5.20
CA ASP A 72 -8.95 6.49 -5.64
C ASP A 72 -8.63 5.23 -6.45
N VAL A 73 -8.50 4.11 -5.74
CA VAL A 73 -8.17 2.80 -6.36
C VAL A 73 -9.31 2.28 -7.21
N GLU A 74 -10.58 2.58 -6.87
CA GLU A 74 -11.73 2.16 -7.66
C GLU A 74 -11.78 2.87 -9.02
N ALA A 75 -11.50 4.18 -9.04
CA ALA A 75 -11.38 4.93 -10.29
C ALA A 75 -10.20 4.44 -11.15
N LEU A 76 -9.05 4.18 -10.50
CA LEU A 76 -7.88 3.63 -11.17
C LEU A 76 -8.15 2.24 -11.77
N ASP A 77 -8.78 1.34 -11.02
CA ASP A 77 -9.12 -0.02 -11.49
C ASP A 77 -10.01 0.02 -12.73
N LYS A 78 -11.03 0.88 -12.72
CA LYS A 78 -11.94 1.07 -13.85
C LYS A 78 -11.23 1.64 -15.08
N ALA A 79 -10.38 2.64 -14.91
CA ALA A 79 -9.62 3.25 -16.00
C ALA A 79 -8.62 2.26 -16.59
N LEU A 80 -7.95 1.50 -15.71
CA LEU A 80 -6.98 0.48 -16.10
C LEU A 80 -7.64 -0.71 -16.83
N ASP A 81 -8.86 -1.09 -16.46
CA ASP A 81 -9.61 -2.15 -17.16
C ASP A 81 -9.84 -1.78 -18.63
N ALA A 82 -10.26 -0.54 -18.89
CA ALA A 82 -10.43 -0.03 -20.24
C ALA A 82 -9.09 0.09 -21.00
N TYR A 83 -8.02 0.49 -20.30
CA TYR A 83 -6.69 0.62 -20.88
C TYR A 83 -6.11 -0.75 -21.28
N ASN A 84 -6.15 -1.73 -20.38
CA ASN A 84 -5.69 -3.09 -20.64
C ASN A 84 -6.49 -3.75 -21.78
N ALA A 85 -7.81 -3.56 -21.81
CA ALA A 85 -8.64 -4.05 -22.91
C ALA A 85 -8.28 -3.43 -24.28
N LYS A 86 -7.90 -2.15 -24.31
CA LYS A 86 -7.52 -1.43 -25.53
C LYS A 86 -6.13 -1.80 -26.02
N THR A 87 -5.16 -1.95 -25.11
CA THR A 87 -3.74 -2.17 -25.44
C THR A 87 -3.37 -3.64 -25.56
N GLY A 88 -4.17 -4.53 -24.97
CA GLY A 88 -3.85 -5.95 -24.81
C GLY A 88 -2.82 -6.21 -23.71
N TYR A 89 -2.52 -5.21 -22.87
CA TYR A 89 -1.66 -5.36 -21.71
C TYR A 89 -2.43 -6.00 -20.55
N ASP A 90 -1.68 -6.45 -19.54
CA ASP A 90 -2.21 -7.11 -18.35
C ASP A 90 -1.55 -6.49 -17.11
N ILE A 91 -1.59 -5.16 -17.04
CA ILE A 91 -0.94 -4.38 -15.97
C ILE A 91 -1.78 -4.49 -14.70
N PRO A 92 -1.21 -4.98 -13.58
CA PRO A 92 -1.90 -5.07 -12.30
C PRO A 92 -1.75 -3.79 -11.47
N ILE A 93 -2.53 -3.75 -10.38
CA ILE A 93 -2.39 -2.78 -9.29
C ILE A 93 -1.76 -3.48 -8.08
N HIS A 94 -0.69 -2.89 -7.54
CA HIS A 94 -0.20 -3.16 -6.20
C HIS A 94 -0.58 -2.00 -5.29
N VAL A 95 -1.38 -2.24 -4.26
CA VAL A 95 -1.78 -1.16 -3.35
C VAL A 95 -0.77 -1.04 -2.21
N ASP A 96 -0.11 0.13 -2.12
CA ASP A 96 0.63 0.48 -0.91
C ASP A 96 -0.34 0.97 0.16
N ALA A 97 -0.76 0.07 1.02
CA ALA A 97 -1.62 0.34 2.16
C ALA A 97 -0.83 0.30 3.48
N ALA A 98 0.45 0.69 3.44
CA ALA A 98 1.32 0.66 4.61
C ALA A 98 0.69 1.35 5.82
N SER A 99 -0.01 2.45 5.61
CA SER A 99 -0.78 3.16 6.66
C SER A 99 -2.26 2.78 6.62
N GLY A 100 -2.91 2.89 5.46
CA GLY A 100 -4.35 2.73 5.29
C GLY A 100 -4.89 1.32 5.55
N GLY A 101 -4.05 0.29 5.42
CA GLY A 101 -4.47 -1.11 5.57
C GLY A 101 -5.02 -1.49 6.95
N PHE A 102 -4.65 -0.76 7.99
CA PHE A 102 -5.23 -0.90 9.35
C PHE A 102 -6.18 0.24 9.73
N ILE A 103 -6.57 1.08 8.77
CA ILE A 103 -7.54 2.17 9.00
C ILE A 103 -8.81 1.90 8.19
N LEU A 104 -8.66 1.75 6.87
CA LEU A 104 -9.79 1.70 5.94
C LEU A 104 -10.77 0.54 6.23
N PRO A 105 -10.31 -0.70 6.51
CA PRO A 105 -11.25 -1.80 6.78
C PRO A 105 -12.13 -1.56 8.00
N PHE A 106 -11.65 -0.78 8.97
CA PHE A 106 -12.35 -0.54 10.22
C PHE A 106 -13.25 0.69 10.18
N LEU A 107 -12.80 1.77 9.53
CA LEU A 107 -13.52 3.05 9.51
C LEU A 107 -14.35 3.28 8.25
N TYR A 108 -13.93 2.70 7.12
CA TYR A 108 -14.52 2.94 5.81
C TYR A 108 -14.68 1.62 5.03
N PRO A 109 -15.37 0.60 5.59
CA PRO A 109 -15.47 -0.73 4.98
C PRO A 109 -16.18 -0.73 3.63
N GLU A 110 -16.97 0.30 3.32
CA GLU A 110 -17.64 0.50 2.05
C GLU A 110 -16.69 0.89 0.92
N LYS A 111 -15.56 1.54 1.21
CA LYS A 111 -14.59 1.95 0.20
C LYS A 111 -13.91 0.73 -0.42
N LYS A 112 -13.92 0.69 -1.74
CA LYS A 112 -13.25 -0.36 -2.50
C LYS A 112 -11.85 0.09 -2.87
N TRP A 113 -10.86 -0.54 -2.29
CA TRP A 113 -9.45 -0.30 -2.54
C TRP A 113 -8.64 -1.61 -2.52
N ASP A 114 -9.31 -2.73 -2.27
CA ASP A 114 -8.76 -4.06 -1.99
C ASP A 114 -9.12 -5.07 -3.10
N PHE A 115 -8.98 -6.33 -2.80
CA PHE A 115 -9.23 -7.45 -3.73
C PHE A 115 -10.67 -7.57 -4.26
N ARG A 116 -11.59 -6.72 -3.82
CA ARG A 116 -12.92 -6.57 -4.45
C ARG A 116 -12.81 -5.95 -5.85
N LEU A 117 -11.69 -5.27 -6.14
CA LEU A 117 -11.39 -4.70 -7.45
C LEU A 117 -10.68 -5.73 -8.34
N LYS A 118 -10.88 -5.63 -9.65
CA LYS A 118 -10.40 -6.62 -10.61
C LYS A 118 -8.89 -6.67 -10.67
N TRP A 119 -8.24 -5.53 -10.80
CA TRP A 119 -6.82 -5.41 -11.09
C TRP A 119 -5.93 -5.30 -9.85
N VAL A 120 -6.51 -5.20 -8.67
CA VAL A 120 -5.74 -5.25 -7.42
C VAL A 120 -5.32 -6.69 -7.16
N LEU A 121 -4.04 -6.99 -7.39
CA LEU A 121 -3.49 -8.35 -7.26
C LEU A 121 -2.63 -8.53 -6.03
N SER A 122 -2.09 -7.44 -5.47
CA SER A 122 -1.30 -7.49 -4.24
C SER A 122 -1.45 -6.21 -3.42
N ILE A 123 -1.27 -6.34 -2.12
CA ILE A 123 -1.40 -5.25 -1.14
C ILE A 123 -0.27 -5.38 -0.13
N SER A 124 0.44 -4.30 0.15
CA SER A 124 1.40 -4.22 1.26
C SER A 124 0.83 -3.42 2.43
N VAL A 125 1.07 -3.89 3.66
CA VAL A 125 0.58 -3.25 4.89
C VAL A 125 1.66 -3.27 5.95
N SER A 126 1.84 -2.16 6.67
CA SER A 126 2.79 -2.10 7.79
C SER A 126 2.09 -2.37 9.13
N GLY A 127 2.41 -3.49 9.75
CA GLY A 127 1.88 -3.83 11.09
C GLY A 127 2.35 -2.86 12.16
N HIS A 128 3.56 -2.29 12.00
CA HIS A 128 4.18 -1.38 12.95
C HIS A 128 3.65 0.07 12.90
N LYS A 129 2.73 0.37 12.00
CA LYS A 129 2.03 1.66 11.96
C LYS A 129 0.70 1.54 12.71
N PHE A 130 -0.40 1.53 12.00
CA PHE A 130 -1.73 1.43 12.60
C PHE A 130 -2.14 0.00 12.99
N GLY A 131 -1.28 -1.00 12.74
CA GLY A 131 -1.42 -2.36 13.26
C GLY A 131 -1.03 -2.51 14.74
N LEU A 132 -0.46 -1.45 15.37
CA LEU A 132 -0.20 -1.35 16.81
C LEU A 132 0.82 -2.34 17.33
N VAL A 133 1.87 -2.61 16.57
CA VAL A 133 3.05 -3.39 16.99
C VAL A 133 4.32 -2.58 16.74
N TYR A 134 5.43 -3.03 17.32
CA TYR A 134 6.74 -2.43 17.08
C TYR A 134 7.27 -2.74 15.67
N PRO A 135 8.22 -1.94 15.15
CA PRO A 135 8.87 -2.20 13.87
C PRO A 135 9.45 -3.62 13.74
N GLY A 136 9.41 -4.16 12.53
CA GLY A 136 9.89 -5.51 12.21
C GLY A 136 8.81 -6.43 11.63
N LEU A 137 7.60 -5.92 11.39
CA LEU A 137 6.51 -6.66 10.75
C LEU A 137 5.90 -5.86 9.60
N GLY A 138 5.87 -6.47 8.44
CA GLY A 138 5.09 -6.03 7.28
C GLY A 138 4.25 -7.19 6.76
N TRP A 139 3.14 -6.87 6.16
CA TRP A 139 2.24 -7.80 5.50
C TRP A 139 2.31 -7.60 4.01
N VAL A 140 2.37 -8.68 3.26
CA VAL A 140 2.04 -8.70 1.84
C VAL A 140 0.92 -9.69 1.64
N CYS A 141 -0.17 -9.24 1.03
CA CYS A 141 -1.33 -10.05 0.72
C CYS A 141 -1.44 -10.16 -0.80
N TRP A 142 -1.71 -11.36 -1.29
CA TRP A 142 -1.94 -11.66 -2.69
C TRP A 142 -3.40 -12.04 -2.90
N LYS A 143 -3.98 -11.64 -4.02
CA LYS A 143 -5.38 -11.95 -4.36
C LYS A 143 -5.64 -13.44 -4.46
N GLY A 144 -4.64 -14.19 -4.97
CA GLY A 144 -4.66 -15.63 -5.10
C GLY A 144 -3.26 -16.21 -5.17
N LYS A 145 -3.12 -17.50 -4.98
CA LYS A 145 -1.83 -18.20 -5.04
C LYS A 145 -1.20 -18.11 -6.44
N GLU A 146 -2.00 -18.03 -7.46
CA GLU A 146 -1.61 -17.91 -8.86
C GLU A 146 -0.84 -16.62 -9.18
N TYR A 147 -0.96 -15.61 -8.32
CA TYR A 147 -0.23 -14.34 -8.45
C TYR A 147 1.12 -14.34 -7.73
N LEU A 148 1.42 -15.40 -6.98
CA LEU A 148 2.72 -15.60 -6.36
C LEU A 148 3.52 -16.60 -7.22
N PRO A 149 4.64 -16.17 -7.86
CA PRO A 149 5.46 -17.07 -8.67
C PRO A 149 5.96 -18.26 -7.85
N GLU A 150 5.83 -19.47 -8.39
CA GLU A 150 6.27 -20.69 -7.71
C GLU A 150 7.78 -20.68 -7.43
N GLU A 151 8.56 -20.04 -8.29
CA GLU A 151 10.01 -19.88 -8.14
C GLU A 151 10.41 -19.07 -6.91
N MET A 152 9.50 -18.24 -6.38
CA MET A 152 9.68 -17.50 -5.13
C MET A 152 9.34 -18.34 -3.88
N SER A 153 8.79 -19.53 -4.07
CA SER A 153 8.39 -20.43 -3.00
C SER A 153 9.45 -21.47 -2.76
N PHE A 154 10.18 -21.36 -1.66
CA PHE A 154 11.17 -22.34 -1.25
C PHE A 154 10.53 -23.33 -0.27
N SER A 155 10.47 -24.61 -0.65
CA SER A 155 10.05 -25.67 0.28
C SER A 155 11.26 -26.13 1.08
N VAL A 156 11.21 -25.89 2.37
CA VAL A 156 12.27 -26.31 3.30
C VAL A 156 11.71 -27.41 4.19
N ASN A 157 12.32 -28.60 4.12
CA ASN A 157 12.04 -29.68 5.06
C ASN A 157 12.85 -29.46 6.32
N TYR A 158 12.25 -28.84 7.31
CA TYR A 158 12.90 -28.54 8.58
C TYR A 158 12.07 -29.11 9.72
N LEU A 159 12.73 -29.88 10.62
CA LEU A 159 12.09 -30.51 11.79
C LEU A 159 10.88 -31.42 11.45
N GLY A 160 10.91 -32.06 10.28
CA GLY A 160 9.88 -33.03 9.89
C GLY A 160 8.59 -32.41 9.30
N ALA A 161 8.61 -31.10 9.02
CA ALA A 161 7.52 -30.42 8.33
C ALA A 161 8.02 -29.70 7.07
N ASN A 162 7.26 -29.78 5.99
CA ASN A 162 7.50 -28.99 4.79
C ASN A 162 6.95 -27.57 5.03
N ILE A 163 7.86 -26.61 5.15
CA ILE A 163 7.51 -25.18 5.32
C ILE A 163 7.80 -24.44 4.03
N THR A 164 6.83 -23.78 3.47
CA THR A 164 7.01 -22.89 2.32
C THR A 164 7.50 -21.53 2.80
N GLN A 165 8.66 -21.11 2.35
CA GLN A 165 9.23 -19.77 2.62
C GLN A 165 9.25 -18.94 1.34
N VAL A 166 8.80 -17.69 1.44
CA VAL A 166 8.78 -16.72 0.33
C VAL A 166 9.72 -15.54 0.60
N GLY A 167 10.22 -15.42 1.81
CA GLY A 167 11.05 -14.28 2.21
C GLY A 167 12.52 -14.43 1.82
N LEU A 168 13.17 -13.30 1.52
CA LEU A 168 14.60 -13.21 1.23
C LEU A 168 15.48 -13.60 2.42
N ASN A 169 15.04 -13.33 3.63
CA ASN A 169 15.79 -13.56 4.86
C ASN A 169 15.45 -14.93 5.48
N PHE A 170 16.46 -15.57 6.07
CA PHE A 170 16.28 -16.78 6.87
C PHE A 170 15.73 -16.47 8.27
N SER A 171 16.45 -16.86 9.32
CA SER A 171 16.00 -16.65 10.70
C SER A 171 15.67 -15.20 10.99
N ARG A 172 14.47 -14.96 11.52
CA ARG A 172 13.95 -13.62 11.85
C ARG A 172 13.29 -13.62 13.21
N PRO A 173 13.33 -12.50 13.95
CA PRO A 173 12.56 -12.37 15.18
C PRO A 173 11.07 -12.56 14.92
N ALA A 174 10.40 -13.42 15.68
CA ALA A 174 8.96 -13.64 15.59
C ALA A 174 8.14 -12.80 16.58
N ALA A 175 8.80 -12.02 17.44
CA ALA A 175 8.13 -11.25 18.49
C ALA A 175 7.03 -10.34 17.98
N GLN A 176 7.26 -9.67 16.83
CA GLN A 176 6.26 -8.77 16.26
C GLN A 176 5.08 -9.51 15.63
N ILE A 177 5.31 -10.69 15.08
CA ILE A 177 4.24 -11.56 14.58
C ILE A 177 3.34 -11.99 15.73
N LEU A 178 3.93 -12.45 16.85
CA LEU A 178 3.20 -12.79 18.06
C LEU A 178 2.50 -11.59 18.66
N GLY A 179 3.14 -10.40 18.64
CA GLY A 179 2.54 -9.15 19.06
C GLY A 179 1.31 -8.78 18.23
N GLN A 180 1.38 -8.93 16.92
CA GLN A 180 0.24 -8.65 16.02
C GLN A 180 -0.90 -9.65 16.25
N TYR A 181 -0.58 -10.93 16.41
CA TYR A 181 -1.55 -11.96 16.75
C TYR A 181 -2.25 -11.68 18.09
N TYR A 182 -1.47 -11.28 19.11
CA TYR A 182 -2.01 -10.86 20.39
C TYR A 182 -2.96 -9.66 20.26
N GLN A 183 -2.60 -8.65 19.46
CA GLN A 183 -3.46 -7.49 19.21
C GLN A 183 -4.76 -7.89 18.51
N PHE A 184 -4.70 -8.81 17.56
CA PHE A 184 -5.92 -9.32 16.90
C PHE A 184 -6.87 -10.01 17.89
N ILE A 185 -6.35 -10.84 18.79
CA ILE A 185 -7.16 -11.54 19.78
C ILE A 185 -7.70 -10.55 20.82
N ARG A 186 -6.83 -9.63 21.30
CA ARG A 186 -7.18 -8.71 22.37
C ARG A 186 -8.20 -7.66 21.93
N LEU A 187 -8.00 -7.04 20.79
CA LEU A 187 -8.79 -5.93 20.30
C LEU A 187 -9.96 -6.40 19.44
N GLY A 188 -9.73 -7.42 18.61
CA GLY A 188 -10.67 -7.82 17.59
C GLY A 188 -11.01 -6.67 16.63
N PHE A 189 -12.03 -6.87 15.82
CA PHE A 189 -12.48 -5.84 14.88
C PHE A 189 -12.94 -4.56 15.59
N GLN A 190 -13.72 -4.71 16.65
CA GLN A 190 -14.30 -3.57 17.36
C GLN A 190 -13.23 -2.74 18.07
N GLY A 191 -12.26 -3.37 18.72
CA GLY A 191 -11.17 -2.65 19.38
C GLY A 191 -10.27 -1.89 18.40
N TYR A 192 -9.94 -2.47 17.26
CA TYR A 192 -9.24 -1.73 16.20
C TYR A 192 -10.07 -0.54 15.71
N LYS A 193 -11.36 -0.74 15.45
CA LYS A 193 -12.26 0.35 15.04
C LYS A 193 -12.26 1.51 16.04
N GLU A 194 -12.36 1.22 17.33
CA GLU A 194 -12.36 2.23 18.40
C GLU A 194 -11.04 2.99 18.47
N VAL A 195 -9.91 2.28 18.41
CA VAL A 195 -8.58 2.92 18.43
C VAL A 195 -8.40 3.85 17.23
N GLN A 196 -8.73 3.39 16.02
CA GLN A 196 -8.59 4.19 14.80
C GLN A 196 -9.56 5.37 14.79
N TYR A 197 -10.78 5.17 15.25
CA TYR A 197 -11.77 6.25 15.38
C TYR A 197 -11.30 7.34 16.35
N ASN A 198 -10.78 6.95 17.51
CA ASN A 198 -10.24 7.88 18.49
C ASN A 198 -9.05 8.66 17.95
N SER A 199 -8.12 7.97 17.26
CA SER A 199 -6.97 8.61 16.63
C SER A 199 -7.40 9.66 15.59
N LEU A 200 -8.37 9.32 14.74
CA LEU A 200 -8.93 10.25 13.75
C LEU A 200 -9.64 11.43 14.42
N THR A 201 -10.39 11.19 15.49
CA THR A 201 -11.10 12.23 16.22
C THR A 201 -10.13 13.23 16.87
N ILE A 202 -9.05 12.73 17.47
CA ILE A 202 -7.99 13.57 18.04
C ILE A 202 -7.29 14.39 16.95
N ALA A 203 -6.96 13.75 15.82
CA ALA A 203 -6.35 14.45 14.68
C ALA A 203 -7.23 15.59 14.16
N LYS A 204 -8.54 15.36 14.02
CA LYS A 204 -9.50 16.40 13.64
C LYS A 204 -9.60 17.52 14.67
N TYR A 205 -9.57 17.18 15.93
CA TYR A 205 -9.58 18.17 17.02
C TYR A 205 -8.34 19.07 16.97
N ILE A 206 -7.16 18.48 16.82
CA ILE A 206 -5.91 19.23 16.68
C ILE A 206 -5.94 20.11 15.42
N HIS A 207 -6.42 19.57 14.31
CA HIS A 207 -6.59 20.33 13.07
C HIS A 207 -7.48 21.57 13.28
N CYS A 208 -8.64 21.42 13.94
CA CYS A 208 -9.51 22.55 14.26
C CYS A 208 -8.79 23.59 15.13
N LEU A 209 -8.04 23.17 16.13
CA LEU A 209 -7.29 24.10 17.01
C LEU A 209 -6.25 24.90 16.21
N LEU A 210 -5.51 24.25 15.32
CA LEU A 210 -4.46 24.90 14.52
C LEU A 210 -5.05 25.91 13.51
N TYR A 211 -6.26 25.67 13.00
CA TYR A 211 -6.91 26.58 12.05
C TYR A 211 -7.73 27.69 12.72
N THR A 212 -8.10 27.55 13.98
CA THR A 212 -8.93 28.52 14.70
C THR A 212 -8.14 29.37 15.70
N SER A 213 -6.88 28.99 16.02
CA SER A 213 -6.01 29.80 16.87
C SER A 213 -5.17 30.77 16.04
N ASP A 214 -5.00 32.01 16.53
CA ASP A 214 -4.12 33.03 15.96
C ASP A 214 -2.67 32.57 15.76
N ALA A 215 -2.29 31.43 16.33
CA ALA A 215 -0.99 30.80 16.09
C ALA A 215 -0.74 30.43 14.60
N ALA A 216 -1.78 30.36 13.77
CA ALA A 216 -1.65 30.22 12.33
C ALA A 216 -1.43 31.59 11.62
N ASP A 217 -1.69 32.69 12.30
CA ASP A 217 -1.58 34.06 11.76
C ASP A 217 -0.27 34.75 12.17
N ASP A 218 0.52 34.18 13.07
CA ASP A 218 1.93 34.54 13.25
C ASP A 218 2.74 34.09 12.04
N ARG A 219 2.39 34.65 10.90
CA ARG A 219 3.31 34.76 9.79
C ARG A 219 4.48 35.59 10.30
N ILE A 220 5.51 34.88 10.61
CA ILE A 220 6.82 35.45 10.90
C ILE A 220 7.11 36.43 9.77
N SER A 221 6.95 37.69 10.06
CA SER A 221 7.44 38.81 9.25
C SER A 221 8.96 38.71 9.10
#